data_52b82443d9ba7e880fe12f4a64ce7373
#
_entry.id   52b82443d9ba7e880fe12f4a64ce7373
#
_cell.length_a   1.000
_cell.length_b   1.000
_cell.length_c   1.000
_cell.angle_alpha   90.00
_cell.angle_beta   90.00
_cell.angle_gamma   90.00
#
_symmetry.space_group_name_H-M   'P 1'
#
loop_
_entity.id
_entity.type
_entity.pdbx_description
1 polymer ?
#
loop_
_entity_poly.entity_id
_entity_poly.type
_entity_poly.pdbx_seq_one_letter_code
_entity_poly.pdbx_strand_id
1 'polypeptide(L)'
;ALPISTYLKDKFENTKSYSAEPFGFDDTKKSLNNGKILANEKGHQSICDAIITPQPGNLTFPINLKTLEDGLVVNDEEVKRSIKILAEHLKIIVEPGGVVAATAALTKKINLNNKTVVVMISGGNIDLDMFRSL
;
A
#
# COMPACT_ATOMS: atom_id res chain seq x y z
N ALA A 1 -4.29 0.31 7.55
CA ALA A 1 -3.55 1.60 7.66
C ALA A 1 -4.07 2.45 8.82
N LEU A 2 -5.37 2.70 8.89
CA LEU A 2 -5.99 3.66 9.81
C LEU A 2 -5.57 3.51 11.31
N PRO A 3 -5.66 2.33 11.97
CA PRO A 3 -5.30 2.23 13.39
C PRO A 3 -3.83 2.58 13.65
N ILE A 4 -2.94 2.16 12.75
CA ILE A 4 -1.50 2.39 12.86
C ILE A 4 -1.19 3.87 12.70
N SER A 5 -1.69 4.53 11.65
CA SER A 5 -1.43 5.94 11.38
C SER A 5 -1.97 6.85 12.49
N THR A 6 -3.15 6.52 13.05
CA THR A 6 -3.74 7.25 14.18
C THR A 6 -2.87 7.15 15.43
N TYR A 7 -2.44 5.95 15.78
CA TYR A 7 -1.57 5.72 16.94
C TYR A 7 -0.21 6.43 16.78
N LEU A 8 0.41 6.30 15.59
CA LEU A 8 1.69 6.93 15.31
C LEU A 8 1.60 8.47 15.38
N LYS A 9 0.54 9.05 14.84
CA LYS A 9 0.31 10.50 14.90
C LYS A 9 0.15 11.03 16.33
N ASP A 10 -0.49 10.21 17.21
CA ASP A 10 -0.68 10.58 18.62
C ASP A 10 0.62 10.45 19.45
N LYS A 11 1.42 9.42 19.19
CA LYS A 11 2.58 9.07 20.05
C LYS A 11 3.93 9.50 19.50
N PHE A 12 4.05 9.72 18.20
CA PHE A 12 5.34 9.96 17.52
C PHE A 12 5.19 11.05 16.46
N GLU A 13 5.23 12.31 16.87
CA GLU A 13 4.99 13.48 16.01
C GLU A 13 5.85 13.54 14.74
N ASN A 14 7.09 13.03 14.81
CA ASN A 14 8.03 13.05 13.69
C ASN A 14 7.90 11.82 12.75
N THR A 15 7.00 10.87 13.07
CA THR A 15 6.80 9.69 12.24
C THR A 15 5.77 9.98 11.16
N LYS A 16 6.15 9.78 9.91
CA LYS A 16 5.28 9.92 8.75
C LYS A 16 4.67 8.59 8.35
N SER A 17 3.38 8.57 8.12
CA SER A 17 2.63 7.39 7.67
C SER A 17 2.18 7.60 6.22
N TYR A 18 2.25 6.53 5.43
CA TYR A 18 1.86 6.51 4.02
C TYR A 18 0.91 5.34 3.76
N SER A 19 -0.09 5.52 2.91
CA SER A 19 -0.78 4.39 2.28
C SER A 19 0.01 3.88 1.08
N ALA A 20 -0.19 2.62 0.72
CA ALA A 20 0.32 2.06 -0.52
C ALA A 20 -0.81 1.32 -1.23
N GLU A 21 -1.00 1.61 -2.51
CA GLU A 21 -2.16 1.20 -3.30
C GLU A 21 -1.71 0.72 -4.69
N PRO A 22 -2.44 -0.23 -5.32
CA PRO A 22 -2.15 -0.62 -6.69
C PRO A 22 -2.66 0.45 -7.67
N PHE A 23 -1.98 0.56 -8.79
CA PHE A 23 -2.36 1.47 -9.88
C PHE A 23 -3.81 1.19 -10.34
N GLY A 24 -4.58 2.25 -10.54
CA GLY A 24 -6.00 2.19 -10.88
C GLY A 24 -6.93 2.03 -9.68
N PHE A 25 -6.40 1.71 -8.51
CA PHE A 25 -7.12 1.61 -7.22
C PHE A 25 -6.44 2.50 -6.17
N ASP A 26 -5.94 3.65 -6.61
CA ASP A 26 -5.22 4.65 -5.82
C ASP A 26 -6.17 5.73 -5.28
N ASP A 27 -7.37 5.31 -4.87
CA ASP A 27 -8.43 6.18 -4.38
C ASP A 27 -8.04 6.97 -3.13
N THR A 28 -7.27 6.40 -2.22
CA THR A 28 -6.78 7.12 -1.04
C THR A 28 -5.84 8.25 -1.45
N LYS A 29 -4.86 7.97 -2.31
CA LYS A 29 -3.94 9.00 -2.83
C LYS A 29 -4.69 10.14 -3.53
N LYS A 30 -5.58 9.80 -4.46
CA LYS A 30 -6.40 10.79 -5.20
C LYS A 30 -7.23 11.64 -4.25
N SER A 31 -7.83 10.99 -3.26
CA SER A 31 -8.67 11.67 -2.26
C SER A 31 -7.86 12.59 -1.34
N LEU A 32 -6.68 12.16 -0.88
CA LEU A 32 -5.77 12.98 -0.08
C LEU A 32 -5.36 14.24 -0.84
N ASN A 33 -4.94 14.11 -2.09
CA ASN A 33 -4.51 15.24 -2.93
C ASN A 33 -5.63 16.26 -3.21
N ASN A 34 -6.89 15.80 -3.19
CA ASN A 34 -8.04 16.64 -3.48
C ASN A 34 -8.80 17.10 -2.21
N GLY A 35 -8.44 16.60 -1.04
CA GLY A 35 -9.11 16.93 0.23
C GLY A 35 -10.56 16.40 0.32
N LYS A 36 -10.98 15.53 -0.58
CA LYS A 36 -12.33 14.96 -0.64
C LYS A 36 -12.29 13.53 -1.21
N ILE A 37 -13.29 12.72 -0.85
CA ILE A 37 -13.42 11.36 -1.36
C ILE A 37 -13.60 11.37 -2.87
N LEU A 38 -12.74 10.66 -3.57
CA LEU A 38 -12.80 10.40 -5.01
C LEU A 38 -12.87 8.89 -5.24
N ALA A 39 -13.74 8.48 -6.15
CA ALA A 39 -13.82 7.09 -6.58
C ALA A 39 -12.77 6.78 -7.66
N ASN A 40 -12.37 5.52 -7.71
CA ASN A 40 -11.55 4.99 -8.80
C ASN A 40 -12.36 4.93 -10.10
N GLU A 41 -11.67 5.06 -11.23
CA GLU A 41 -12.28 4.85 -12.54
C GLU A 41 -12.62 3.37 -12.73
N LYS A 42 -13.70 3.10 -13.47
CA LYS A 42 -14.11 1.73 -13.76
C LYS A 42 -13.23 1.11 -14.85
N GLY A 43 -13.10 -0.23 -14.81
CA GLY A 43 -12.41 -0.98 -15.87
C GLY A 43 -10.96 -1.33 -15.56
N HIS A 44 -10.38 -0.83 -14.47
CA HIS A 44 -9.08 -1.28 -14.00
C HIS A 44 -9.14 -2.69 -13.40
N GLN A 45 -8.05 -3.41 -13.51
CA GLN A 45 -7.83 -4.71 -12.87
C GLN A 45 -6.47 -4.67 -12.17
N SER A 46 -6.33 -5.42 -11.10
CA SER A 46 -5.08 -5.62 -10.39
C SER A 46 -5.05 -7.01 -9.74
N ILE A 47 -3.88 -7.59 -9.63
CA ILE A 47 -3.64 -8.83 -8.88
C ILE A 47 -3.79 -8.63 -7.36
N CYS A 48 -3.85 -7.40 -6.88
CA CYS A 48 -4.00 -7.04 -5.46
C CYS A 48 -5.47 -7.09 -5.01
N ASP A 49 -6.17 -8.18 -5.28
CA ASP A 49 -7.62 -8.37 -5.11
C ASP A 49 -8.16 -8.02 -3.71
N ALA A 50 -7.36 -8.24 -2.68
CA ALA A 50 -7.74 -7.94 -1.29
C ALA A 50 -7.86 -6.43 -0.97
N ILE A 51 -7.37 -5.55 -1.84
CA ILE A 51 -7.32 -4.09 -1.59
C ILE A 51 -7.86 -3.24 -2.75
N ILE A 52 -8.59 -3.83 -3.67
CA ILE A 52 -9.25 -3.14 -4.78
C ILE A 52 -10.61 -2.57 -4.33
N THR A 53 -10.59 -1.41 -3.70
CA THR A 53 -11.80 -0.73 -3.22
C THR A 53 -12.23 0.35 -4.23
N PRO A 54 -13.56 0.63 -4.35
CA PRO A 54 -14.03 1.65 -5.30
C PRO A 54 -13.69 3.08 -4.86
N GLN A 55 -13.65 3.33 -3.55
CA GLN A 55 -13.37 4.64 -2.94
C GLN A 55 -13.08 4.51 -1.45
N PRO A 56 -12.44 5.51 -0.80
CA PRO A 56 -12.27 5.51 0.65
C PRO A 56 -13.60 5.56 1.40
N GLY A 57 -13.64 4.97 2.59
CA GLY A 57 -14.83 5.01 3.44
C GLY A 57 -15.10 6.40 4.02
N ASN A 58 -16.38 6.77 4.13
CA ASN A 58 -16.80 8.08 4.65
C ASN A 58 -16.33 8.37 6.09
N LEU A 59 -16.24 7.35 6.93
CA LEU A 59 -15.78 7.48 8.32
C LEU A 59 -14.25 7.48 8.43
N THR A 60 -13.57 6.75 7.55
CA THR A 60 -12.13 6.57 7.62
C THR A 60 -11.36 7.67 6.92
N PHE A 61 -11.89 8.23 5.85
CA PHE A 61 -11.20 9.25 5.06
C PHE A 61 -10.86 10.52 5.85
N PRO A 62 -11.77 11.13 6.67
CA PRO A 62 -11.42 12.31 7.46
C PRO A 62 -10.28 12.06 8.46
N ILE A 63 -10.10 10.81 8.90
CA ILE A 63 -9.00 10.43 9.78
C ILE A 63 -7.72 10.29 8.95
N ASN A 64 -7.78 9.57 7.82
CA ASN A 64 -6.66 9.39 6.92
C ASN A 64 -6.11 10.76 6.44
N LEU A 65 -6.98 11.70 6.13
CA LEU A 65 -6.61 13.06 5.72
C LEU A 65 -5.76 13.81 6.77
N LYS A 66 -5.92 13.45 8.06
CA LYS A 66 -5.16 14.04 9.17
C LYS A 66 -3.90 13.27 9.54
N THR A 67 -3.86 11.97 9.23
CA THR A 67 -2.84 11.05 9.76
C THR A 67 -1.87 10.52 8.72
N LEU A 68 -2.23 10.56 7.44
CA LEU A 68 -1.36 10.15 6.34
C LEU A 68 -0.68 11.35 5.70
N GLU A 69 0.59 11.18 5.34
CA GLU A 69 1.35 12.18 4.60
C GLU A 69 1.01 12.17 3.11
N ASP A 70 0.92 10.97 2.52
CA ASP A 70 0.59 10.75 1.10
C ASP A 70 0.20 9.28 0.86
N GLY A 71 -0.27 8.98 -0.36
CA GLY A 71 -0.46 7.65 -0.92
C GLY A 71 0.64 7.30 -1.94
N LEU A 72 1.17 6.08 -1.88
CA LEU A 72 2.18 5.57 -2.79
C LEU A 72 1.53 4.57 -3.75
N VAL A 73 1.83 4.67 -5.05
CA VAL A 73 1.20 3.83 -6.08
C VAL A 73 2.22 2.90 -6.71
N VAL A 74 1.87 1.62 -6.80
CA VAL A 74 2.67 0.56 -7.42
C VAL A 74 1.88 -0.14 -8.51
N ASN A 75 2.55 -0.72 -9.51
CA ASN A 75 1.90 -1.52 -10.53
C ASN A 75 2.07 -3.03 -10.28
N ASP A 76 1.28 -3.86 -10.96
CA ASP A 76 1.27 -5.30 -10.76
C ASP A 76 2.61 -5.98 -11.06
N GLU A 77 3.38 -5.49 -12.03
CA GLU A 77 4.71 -6.04 -12.34
C GLU A 77 5.74 -5.71 -11.24
N GLU A 78 5.62 -4.55 -10.61
CA GLU A 78 6.43 -4.19 -9.44
C GLU A 78 6.06 -5.09 -8.25
N VAL A 79 4.76 -5.37 -8.06
CA VAL A 79 4.24 -6.26 -7.01
C VAL A 79 4.77 -7.68 -7.20
N LYS A 80 4.66 -8.26 -8.39
CA LYS A 80 5.18 -9.61 -8.70
C LYS A 80 6.66 -9.73 -8.37
N ARG A 81 7.47 -8.76 -8.83
CA ARG A 81 8.91 -8.75 -8.51
C ARG A 81 9.19 -8.67 -7.01
N SER A 82 8.39 -7.91 -6.28
CA SER A 82 8.56 -7.78 -4.83
C SER A 82 8.21 -9.06 -4.08
N ILE A 83 7.15 -9.77 -4.48
CA ILE A 83 6.82 -11.09 -3.92
C ILE A 83 8.03 -12.04 -4.06
N LYS A 84 8.60 -12.11 -5.27
CA LYS A 84 9.77 -12.95 -5.55
C LYS A 84 10.97 -12.56 -4.69
N ILE A 85 11.30 -11.26 -4.62
CA ILE A 85 12.41 -10.75 -3.78
C ILE A 85 12.23 -11.14 -2.31
N LEU A 86 11.02 -10.98 -1.75
CA LEU A 86 10.75 -11.33 -0.36
C LEU A 86 10.87 -12.85 -0.12
N ALA A 87 10.37 -13.67 -1.04
CA ALA A 87 10.52 -15.12 -0.95
C ALA A 87 11.98 -15.56 -1.06
N GLU A 88 12.75 -15.00 -2.01
CA GLU A 88 14.15 -15.37 -2.24
C GLU A 88 15.08 -14.92 -1.11
N HIS A 89 14.90 -13.70 -0.60
CA HIS A 89 15.84 -13.11 0.36
C HIS A 89 15.41 -13.24 1.81
N LEU A 90 14.12 -13.12 2.10
CA LEU A 90 13.59 -13.17 3.47
C LEU A 90 12.90 -14.50 3.82
N LYS A 91 12.65 -15.37 2.83
CA LYS A 91 11.95 -16.66 3.00
C LYS A 91 10.52 -16.49 3.53
N ILE A 92 9.86 -15.39 3.18
CA ILE A 92 8.47 -15.15 3.54
C ILE A 92 7.59 -15.17 2.28
N ILE A 93 6.45 -15.81 2.41
CA ILE A 93 5.43 -15.86 1.36
C ILE A 93 4.41 -14.75 1.66
N VAL A 94 4.14 -13.92 0.67
CA VAL A 94 3.22 -12.78 0.79
C VAL A 94 2.23 -12.78 -0.37
N GLU A 95 1.01 -12.34 -0.10
CA GLU A 95 0.00 -12.11 -1.15
C GLU A 95 0.20 -10.77 -1.85
N PRO A 96 -0.33 -10.57 -3.06
CA PRO A 96 -0.16 -9.32 -3.81
C PRO A 96 -0.60 -8.07 -3.02
N GLY A 97 -1.79 -8.09 -2.40
CA GLY A 97 -2.28 -6.98 -1.59
C GLY A 97 -1.46 -6.73 -0.32
N GLY A 98 -0.85 -7.79 0.23
CA GLY A 98 -0.03 -7.71 1.44
C GLY A 98 1.36 -7.11 1.22
N VAL A 99 1.87 -7.10 -0.01
CA VAL A 99 3.24 -6.67 -0.34
C VAL A 99 3.35 -5.25 -0.89
N VAL A 100 2.25 -4.56 -1.17
CA VAL A 100 2.25 -3.24 -1.84
C VAL A 100 3.10 -2.19 -1.13
N ALA A 101 3.12 -2.19 0.21
CA ALA A 101 3.94 -1.26 0.97
C ALA A 101 5.45 -1.58 0.83
N ALA A 102 5.83 -2.87 0.83
CA ALA A 102 7.21 -3.28 0.56
C ALA A 102 7.61 -2.94 -0.88
N THR A 103 6.70 -3.14 -1.84
CA THR A 103 6.88 -2.77 -3.24
C THR A 103 7.18 -1.28 -3.39
N ALA A 104 6.41 -0.42 -2.74
CA ALA A 104 6.62 1.02 -2.79
C ALA A 104 8.01 1.43 -2.24
N ALA A 105 8.48 0.76 -1.18
CA ALA A 105 9.82 0.97 -0.65
C ALA A 105 10.92 0.47 -1.59
N LEU A 106 10.82 -0.76 -2.09
CA LEU A 106 11.79 -1.38 -3.00
C LEU A 106 11.92 -0.64 -4.33
N THR A 107 10.81 -0.11 -4.85
CA THR A 107 10.77 0.67 -6.10
C THR A 107 11.00 2.17 -5.90
N LYS A 108 11.37 2.58 -4.69
CA LYS A 108 11.75 3.96 -4.35
C LYS A 108 10.67 5.00 -4.70
N LYS A 109 9.39 4.65 -4.46
CA LYS A 109 8.28 5.62 -4.65
C LYS A 109 8.38 6.83 -3.71
N ILE A 110 9.26 6.75 -2.73
CA ILE A 110 9.58 7.80 -1.78
C ILE A 110 11.08 7.74 -1.45
N ASN A 111 11.68 8.88 -1.12
CA ASN A 111 13.08 8.94 -0.68
C ASN A 111 13.23 8.38 0.74
N LEU A 112 13.93 7.27 0.87
CA LEU A 112 14.18 6.55 2.13
C LEU A 112 15.60 6.75 2.68
N ASN A 113 16.45 7.56 2.03
CA ASN A 113 17.83 7.75 2.43
C ASN A 113 17.92 8.32 3.85
N ASN A 114 18.76 7.70 4.69
CA ASN A 114 18.98 8.07 6.09
C ASN A 114 17.68 8.05 6.95
N LYS A 115 16.75 7.17 6.63
CA LYS A 115 15.49 7.00 7.37
C LYS A 115 15.36 5.59 7.92
N THR A 116 14.79 5.48 9.13
CA THR A 116 14.26 4.22 9.62
C THR A 116 12.88 4.02 9.03
N VAL A 117 12.67 2.89 8.35
CA VAL A 117 11.43 2.59 7.63
C VAL A 117 10.82 1.30 8.17
N VAL A 118 9.55 1.36 8.53
CA VAL A 118 8.76 0.19 8.89
C VAL A 118 7.76 -0.07 7.77
N VAL A 119 7.77 -1.28 7.23
CA VAL A 119 6.88 -1.72 6.18
C VAL A 119 5.94 -2.78 6.73
N MET A 120 4.62 -2.56 6.57
CA MET A 120 3.61 -3.54 6.96
C MET A 120 3.41 -4.56 5.83
N ILE A 121 3.64 -5.82 6.15
CA ILE A 121 3.33 -6.97 5.29
C ILE A 121 2.13 -7.67 5.94
N SER A 122 0.97 -7.63 5.30
CA SER A 122 -0.31 -7.90 5.98
C SER A 122 -0.98 -9.22 5.61
N GLY A 123 -0.46 -9.98 4.67
CA GLY A 123 -1.09 -11.24 4.29
C GLY A 123 -0.18 -12.15 3.47
N GLY A 124 -0.49 -13.44 3.46
CA GLY A 124 0.27 -14.46 2.76
C GLY A 124 -0.60 -15.48 2.01
N ASN A 125 -1.90 -15.20 1.84
CA ASN A 125 -2.83 -16.08 1.13
C ASN A 125 -2.70 -15.91 -0.39
N ILE A 126 -1.57 -16.34 -0.95
CA ILE A 126 -1.33 -16.30 -2.39
C ILE A 126 -1.69 -17.65 -3.03
N ASP A 127 -2.29 -17.60 -4.21
CA ASP A 127 -2.49 -18.78 -5.04
C ASP A 127 -1.15 -19.39 -5.46
N LEU A 128 -1.01 -20.73 -5.30
CA LEU A 128 0.26 -21.40 -5.56
C LEU A 128 0.65 -21.41 -7.05
N ASP A 129 -0.31 -21.42 -7.95
CA ASP A 129 -0.02 -21.39 -9.39
C ASP A 129 0.38 -19.97 -9.80
N MET A 130 -0.25 -18.95 -9.23
CA MET A 130 0.24 -17.58 -9.36
C MET A 130 1.68 -17.46 -8.83
N PHE A 131 1.97 -17.96 -7.62
CA PHE A 131 3.31 -17.88 -7.03
C PHE A 131 4.38 -18.61 -7.88
N ARG A 132 4.05 -19.74 -8.47
CA ARG A 132 4.96 -20.47 -9.37
C ARG A 132 5.22 -19.75 -10.68
N SER A 133 4.31 -18.88 -11.12
CA SER A 133 4.42 -18.12 -12.37
C SER A 133 5.20 -16.81 -12.25
N LEU A 134 5.66 -16.43 -11.08
CA LEU A 134 6.38 -15.20 -10.78
C LEU A 134 7.82 -15.14 -11.32
#